data_074879a24d4b7387d54fb74339a3a395
#
_entry.id   074879a24d4b7387d54fb74339a3a395
#
_cell.length_a   1.000
_cell.length_b   1.000
_cell.length_c   1.000
_cell.angle_alpha   90.00
_cell.angle_beta   90.00
_cell.angle_gamma   90.00
#
_symmetry.space_group_name_H-M   'P 1'
#
loop_
_entity.id
_entity.type
_entity.pdbx_description
1 polymer ?
#
loop_
_entity_poly.entity_id
_entity_poly.type
_entity_poly.pdbx_seq_one_letter_code
_entity_poly.pdbx_strand_id
1 'polypeptide(L)'
;MENIILLNQNELAKITHHRSGEIKFGEKIITVPKDTNILEFMDSCEAKFVLFGITEDIGVRANLGRPGTATAYQSALNSLVNIQHNKFCKGSNLLVLGHLDITSEIEAAQSLDSKIKEERKELYKLVEKIDAEVSHVVHQIVKAGKIPIIIGGGHNNAYGNIKGLALAKGKPVNAINFDAHTDFRILEGRHSGNGFSYAYEDGFLKKYFVFGLHENFVSKSVFNTLKELTSRVKFVTYEEIEVKREKNFETELENALEFIKNEPFGIELDLDAIPNIPSSAMTLSGFSVDKARHYLYYFGKHQNASYLHICEGAPELDDSKNNHLTGKLIASMITDFMKAKA
;
A
#
# COMPACT_ATOMS: atom_id res chain seq x y z
N MET A 1 -10.63 10.84 -14.00
CA MET A 1 -10.73 10.11 -12.72
C MET A 1 -12.22 9.93 -12.36
N GLU A 2 -12.94 9.23 -13.24
CA GLU A 2 -14.39 9.02 -13.09
C GLU A 2 -14.70 7.90 -12.07
N ASN A 3 -13.76 6.97 -11.88
CA ASN A 3 -13.94 5.82 -11.01
C ASN A 3 -13.39 6.06 -9.58
N ILE A 4 -13.73 7.20 -8.98
CA ILE A 4 -13.46 7.53 -7.57
C ILE A 4 -14.75 7.95 -6.89
N ILE A 5 -15.11 7.26 -5.82
CA ILE A 5 -16.14 7.70 -4.88
C ILE A 5 -15.48 8.75 -3.97
N LEU A 6 -15.80 10.02 -4.23
CA LEU A 6 -15.19 11.14 -3.54
C LEU A 6 -15.63 11.22 -2.08
N LEU A 7 -14.67 11.44 -1.17
CA LEU A 7 -14.94 11.84 0.20
C LEU A 7 -15.33 13.33 0.21
N ASN A 8 -16.51 13.65 0.71
CA ASN A 8 -16.93 15.03 0.84
C ASN A 8 -16.78 15.58 2.27
N GLN A 9 -16.84 16.93 2.42
CA GLN A 9 -16.66 17.59 3.71
C GLN A 9 -17.69 17.17 4.77
N ASN A 10 -18.92 16.86 4.37
CA ASN A 10 -19.97 16.45 5.31
C ASN A 10 -19.67 15.05 5.89
N GLU A 11 -19.16 14.14 5.07
CA GLU A 11 -18.75 12.81 5.50
C GLU A 11 -17.52 12.89 6.41
N LEU A 12 -16.53 13.72 6.02
CA LEU A 12 -15.34 13.96 6.83
C LEU A 12 -15.70 14.53 8.21
N ALA A 13 -16.63 15.49 8.27
CA ALA A 13 -17.09 16.09 9.51
C ALA A 13 -17.79 15.09 10.44
N LYS A 14 -18.54 14.12 9.89
CA LYS A 14 -19.23 13.09 10.69
C LYS A 14 -18.27 12.16 11.46
N ILE A 15 -17.09 11.92 10.91
CA ILE A 15 -16.09 11.01 11.49
C ILE A 15 -14.98 11.75 12.26
N THR A 16 -14.98 13.09 12.23
CA THR A 16 -14.00 13.93 12.95
C THR A 16 -14.56 14.34 14.30
N HIS A 17 -13.93 13.93 15.40
CA HIS A 17 -14.38 14.23 16.75
C HIS A 17 -13.81 15.56 17.24
N HIS A 18 -14.64 16.56 17.42
CA HIS A 18 -14.24 17.85 17.94
C HIS A 18 -13.99 17.82 19.45
N ARG A 19 -12.93 18.50 19.90
CA ARG A 19 -12.65 18.76 21.33
C ARG A 19 -12.24 20.20 21.53
N SER A 20 -12.75 20.83 22.58
CA SER A 20 -12.38 22.22 22.92
C SER A 20 -10.87 22.34 23.16
N GLY A 21 -10.23 23.32 22.55
CA GLY A 21 -8.79 23.56 22.66
C GLY A 21 -7.90 22.66 21.78
N GLU A 22 -8.47 21.77 20.99
CA GLU A 22 -7.73 20.90 20.06
C GLU A 22 -8.16 21.18 18.62
N ILE A 23 -7.24 20.96 17.67
CA ILE A 23 -7.54 20.94 16.24
C ILE A 23 -7.23 19.54 15.72
N LYS A 24 -8.25 18.84 15.27
CA LYS A 24 -8.07 17.50 14.70
C LYS A 24 -7.55 17.58 13.26
N PHE A 25 -6.87 16.53 12.85
CA PHE A 25 -6.32 16.42 11.51
C PHE A 25 -7.39 16.54 10.43
N GLY A 26 -8.56 15.90 10.65
CA GLY A 26 -9.73 15.97 9.77
C GLY A 26 -10.32 17.37 9.58
N GLU A 27 -10.13 18.29 10.54
CA GLU A 27 -10.56 19.69 10.41
C GLU A 27 -9.70 20.49 9.40
N LYS A 28 -8.56 19.93 8.98
CA LYS A 28 -7.60 20.59 8.10
C LYS A 28 -7.27 19.80 6.83
N ILE A 29 -7.73 18.55 6.73
CA ILE A 29 -7.64 17.76 5.50
C ILE A 29 -8.39 18.47 4.38
N ILE A 30 -7.81 18.42 3.18
CA ILE A 30 -8.43 18.95 1.98
C ILE A 30 -9.23 17.84 1.31
N THR A 31 -10.43 18.14 0.83
CA THR A 31 -11.25 17.27 -0.02
C THR A 31 -11.60 18.01 -1.31
N VAL A 32 -11.94 17.29 -2.36
CA VAL A 32 -12.37 17.88 -3.63
C VAL A 32 -13.75 18.54 -3.42
N PRO A 33 -13.93 19.83 -3.74
CA PRO A 33 -15.23 20.47 -3.65
C PRO A 33 -16.23 19.82 -4.62
N LYS A 34 -17.50 19.87 -4.26
CA LYS A 34 -18.59 19.40 -5.12
C LYS A 34 -18.55 20.09 -6.49
N ASP A 35 -18.88 19.35 -7.54
CA ASP A 35 -18.97 19.84 -8.93
C ASP A 35 -17.64 20.45 -9.48
N THR A 36 -16.49 20.03 -8.91
CA THR A 36 -15.17 20.47 -9.33
C THR A 36 -14.46 19.37 -10.12
N ASN A 37 -13.76 19.76 -11.19
CA ASN A 37 -12.88 18.80 -11.90
C ASN A 37 -11.73 18.37 -11.01
N ILE A 38 -11.62 17.06 -10.77
CA ILE A 38 -10.62 16.48 -9.84
C ILE A 38 -9.19 16.81 -10.28
N LEU A 39 -8.88 16.73 -11.58
CA LEU A 39 -7.53 16.95 -12.09
C LEU A 39 -7.12 18.43 -11.95
N GLU A 40 -7.99 19.34 -12.35
CA GLU A 40 -7.75 20.78 -12.22
C GLU A 40 -7.59 21.20 -10.74
N PHE A 41 -8.39 20.58 -9.86
CA PHE A 41 -8.29 20.82 -8.43
C PHE A 41 -6.97 20.32 -7.86
N MET A 42 -6.53 19.11 -8.23
CA MET A 42 -5.23 18.58 -7.81
C MET A 42 -4.07 19.45 -8.27
N ASP A 43 -4.10 19.94 -9.50
CA ASP A 43 -3.05 20.80 -10.04
C ASP A 43 -2.93 22.13 -9.28
N SER A 44 -4.06 22.72 -8.87
CA SER A 44 -4.12 23.99 -8.16
C SER A 44 -3.98 23.88 -6.64
N CYS A 45 -4.22 22.71 -6.07
CA CYS A 45 -4.22 22.46 -4.63
C CYS A 45 -2.81 22.49 -4.06
N GLU A 46 -2.63 23.11 -2.87
CA GLU A 46 -1.34 23.17 -2.18
C GLU A 46 -0.93 21.87 -1.49
N ALA A 47 -1.83 20.90 -1.36
CA ALA A 47 -1.50 19.61 -0.75
C ALA A 47 -0.36 18.91 -1.50
N LYS A 48 0.64 18.43 -0.76
CA LYS A 48 1.75 17.65 -1.29
C LYS A 48 1.38 16.19 -1.53
N PHE A 49 0.49 15.66 -0.70
CA PHE A 49 0.09 14.26 -0.70
C PHE A 49 -1.36 14.11 -1.12
N VAL A 50 -1.64 13.02 -1.84
CA VAL A 50 -3.00 12.63 -2.22
C VAL A 50 -3.25 11.21 -1.74
N LEU A 51 -4.23 11.04 -0.85
CA LEU A 51 -4.62 9.75 -0.29
C LEU A 51 -5.87 9.24 -0.97
N PHE A 52 -5.86 7.96 -1.35
CA PHE A 52 -7.06 7.23 -1.76
C PHE A 52 -7.03 5.79 -1.23
N GLY A 53 -8.23 5.20 -1.11
CA GLY A 53 -8.42 3.84 -0.68
C GLY A 53 -8.67 2.87 -1.83
N ILE A 54 -8.28 1.60 -1.64
CA ILE A 54 -8.65 0.48 -2.49
C ILE A 54 -9.40 -0.51 -1.60
N THR A 55 -10.74 -0.51 -1.71
CA THR A 55 -11.61 -1.25 -0.79
C THR A 55 -11.98 -2.62 -1.36
N GLU A 56 -10.96 -3.47 -1.61
CA GLU A 56 -11.14 -4.80 -2.21
C GLU A 56 -10.39 -5.88 -1.43
N ASP A 57 -10.81 -7.11 -1.63
CA ASP A 57 -10.12 -8.33 -1.20
C ASP A 57 -10.13 -9.43 -2.29
N ILE A 58 -10.46 -9.02 -3.52
CA ILE A 58 -10.57 -9.94 -4.66
C ILE A 58 -9.21 -10.58 -4.95
N GLY A 59 -8.13 -9.79 -4.89
CA GLY A 59 -6.78 -10.28 -5.08
C GLY A 59 -6.33 -11.29 -4.02
N VAL A 60 -6.72 -11.06 -2.76
CA VAL A 60 -6.48 -11.98 -1.65
C VAL A 60 -7.25 -13.29 -1.84
N ARG A 61 -8.54 -13.21 -2.18
CA ARG A 61 -9.37 -14.38 -2.49
C ARG A 61 -8.84 -15.16 -3.69
N ALA A 62 -8.40 -14.46 -4.73
CA ALA A 62 -7.78 -15.06 -5.91
C ALA A 62 -6.49 -15.83 -5.57
N ASN A 63 -5.79 -15.47 -4.50
CA ASN A 63 -4.64 -16.17 -3.92
C ASN A 63 -5.01 -17.21 -2.86
N LEU A 64 -6.29 -17.56 -2.74
CA LEU A 64 -6.83 -18.50 -1.72
C LEU A 64 -6.70 -17.98 -0.28
N GLY A 65 -6.49 -16.67 -0.09
CA GLY A 65 -6.40 -16.03 1.20
C GLY A 65 -7.79 -15.73 1.80
N ARG A 66 -7.79 -15.30 3.07
CA ARG A 66 -8.99 -14.89 3.80
C ARG A 66 -9.34 -13.44 3.44
N PRO A 67 -10.60 -13.14 3.05
CA PRO A 67 -11.04 -11.76 2.77
C PRO A 67 -10.94 -10.86 4.02
N GLY A 68 -11.11 -9.55 3.84
CA GLY A 68 -11.15 -8.56 4.92
C GLY A 68 -10.31 -7.30 4.66
N THR A 69 -9.41 -7.32 3.68
CA THR A 69 -8.54 -6.17 3.34
C THR A 69 -9.33 -4.96 2.84
N ALA A 70 -10.53 -5.16 2.33
CA ALA A 70 -11.44 -4.09 1.91
C ALA A 70 -11.75 -3.08 3.04
N THR A 71 -11.63 -3.49 4.31
CA THR A 71 -11.98 -2.66 5.47
C THR A 71 -10.86 -1.74 5.97
N ALA A 72 -9.63 -1.91 5.45
CA ALA A 72 -8.44 -1.19 5.92
C ALA A 72 -8.55 0.33 5.73
N TYR A 73 -9.01 0.77 4.56
CA TYR A 73 -9.13 2.19 4.25
C TYR A 73 -10.05 2.94 5.22
N GLN A 74 -11.26 2.42 5.45
CA GLN A 74 -12.21 3.08 6.36
C GLN A 74 -11.71 3.11 7.80
N SER A 75 -11.08 2.02 8.27
CA SER A 75 -10.47 1.95 9.60
C SER A 75 -9.33 2.96 9.76
N ALA A 76 -8.47 3.08 8.73
CA ALA A 76 -7.38 4.05 8.67
C ALA A 76 -7.91 5.49 8.66
N LEU A 77 -8.90 5.80 7.82
CA LEU A 77 -9.49 7.13 7.70
C LEU A 77 -10.11 7.58 9.02
N ASN A 78 -10.92 6.73 9.66
CA ASN A 78 -11.54 7.03 10.96
C ASN A 78 -10.49 7.35 12.04
N SER A 79 -9.32 6.72 12.00
CA SER A 79 -8.23 6.99 12.93
C SER A 79 -7.45 8.25 12.56
N LEU A 80 -7.13 8.41 11.27
CA LEU A 80 -6.31 9.51 10.75
C LEU A 80 -6.94 10.88 11.01
N VAL A 81 -8.25 11.02 10.77
CA VAL A 81 -8.97 12.29 10.95
C VAL A 81 -8.98 12.74 12.40
N ASN A 82 -8.80 11.83 13.35
CA ASN A 82 -8.88 12.08 14.79
C ASN A 82 -7.54 12.29 15.49
N ILE A 83 -6.41 12.22 14.77
CA ILE A 83 -5.11 12.65 15.32
C ILE A 83 -5.03 14.18 15.42
N GLN A 84 -3.95 14.68 16.04
CA GLN A 84 -3.78 16.14 16.22
C GLN A 84 -3.19 16.80 14.97
N HIS A 85 -3.79 17.90 14.53
CA HIS A 85 -3.15 18.84 13.62
C HIS A 85 -2.20 19.75 14.41
N ASN A 86 -0.92 19.71 14.12
CA ASN A 86 0.08 20.51 14.84
C ASN A 86 1.34 20.76 13.97
N LYS A 87 2.37 21.37 14.59
CA LYS A 87 3.63 21.68 13.88
C LYS A 87 4.37 20.46 13.32
N PHE A 88 4.15 19.26 13.87
CA PHE A 88 4.82 18.05 13.42
C PHE A 88 4.13 17.39 12.21
N CYS A 89 2.80 17.55 12.11
CA CYS A 89 2.04 17.01 10.99
C CYS A 89 0.83 17.90 10.69
N LYS A 90 0.74 18.40 9.46
CA LYS A 90 -0.31 19.32 9.03
C LYS A 90 -1.30 18.62 8.12
N GLY A 91 -2.59 18.59 8.50
CA GLY A 91 -3.67 18.03 7.67
C GLY A 91 -3.81 18.74 6.34
N SER A 92 -3.50 20.04 6.28
CA SER A 92 -3.51 20.83 5.03
C SER A 92 -2.51 20.37 3.96
N ASN A 93 -1.55 19.52 4.31
CA ASN A 93 -0.64 18.92 3.33
C ASN A 93 -1.23 17.67 2.65
N LEU A 94 -2.43 17.22 3.05
CA LEU A 94 -3.08 16.02 2.57
C LEU A 94 -4.42 16.35 1.90
N LEU A 95 -4.53 15.96 0.63
CA LEU A 95 -5.81 15.85 -0.09
C LEU A 95 -6.28 14.39 0.03
N VAL A 96 -7.50 14.16 0.54
CA VAL A 96 -8.13 12.85 0.53
C VAL A 96 -9.17 12.82 -0.59
N LEU A 97 -8.95 11.95 -1.58
CA LEU A 97 -9.90 11.78 -2.69
C LEU A 97 -11.12 10.97 -2.27
N GLY A 98 -10.93 9.91 -1.51
CA GLY A 98 -11.93 8.90 -1.21
C GLY A 98 -11.39 7.52 -1.56
N HIS A 99 -12.15 6.70 -2.27
CA HIS A 99 -11.71 5.35 -2.65
C HIS A 99 -12.14 5.00 -4.09
N LEU A 100 -11.49 3.99 -4.66
CA LEU A 100 -11.86 3.50 -5.99
C LEU A 100 -13.31 3.00 -6.02
N ASP A 101 -14.04 3.36 -7.07
CA ASP A 101 -15.32 2.76 -7.40
C ASP A 101 -15.07 1.47 -8.18
N ILE A 102 -15.11 0.37 -7.47
CA ILE A 102 -14.97 -1.00 -7.98
C ILE A 102 -16.19 -1.84 -7.59
N THR A 103 -17.32 -1.17 -7.45
CA THR A 103 -18.59 -1.79 -7.04
C THR A 103 -18.97 -2.95 -7.97
N SER A 104 -18.80 -2.76 -9.27
CA SER A 104 -19.11 -3.81 -10.28
C SER A 104 -18.22 -5.05 -10.15
N GLU A 105 -16.94 -4.86 -9.82
CA GLU A 105 -15.99 -5.95 -9.60
C GLU A 105 -16.29 -6.70 -8.30
N ILE A 106 -16.65 -5.98 -7.23
CA ILE A 106 -17.05 -6.56 -5.96
C ILE A 106 -18.33 -7.39 -6.12
N GLU A 107 -19.36 -6.85 -6.77
CA GLU A 107 -20.62 -7.55 -7.05
C GLU A 107 -20.38 -8.82 -7.88
N ALA A 108 -19.59 -8.74 -8.94
CA ALA A 108 -19.24 -9.88 -9.78
C ALA A 108 -18.45 -10.95 -9.01
N ALA A 109 -17.63 -10.56 -8.03
CA ALA A 109 -16.84 -11.48 -7.23
C ALA A 109 -17.65 -12.19 -6.14
N GLN A 110 -18.81 -11.65 -5.72
CA GLN A 110 -19.56 -12.17 -4.54
C GLN A 110 -19.89 -13.67 -4.62
N SER A 111 -20.31 -14.12 -5.81
CA SER A 111 -20.75 -15.52 -6.01
C SER A 111 -19.61 -16.47 -6.35
N LEU A 112 -18.39 -15.99 -6.54
CA LEU A 112 -17.25 -16.80 -6.97
C LEU A 112 -16.57 -17.49 -5.81
N ASP A 113 -16.40 -18.84 -5.90
CA ASP A 113 -15.60 -19.63 -4.95
C ASP A 113 -14.16 -19.77 -5.48
N SER A 114 -13.22 -19.16 -4.78
CA SER A 114 -11.79 -19.22 -5.14
C SER A 114 -11.20 -20.63 -5.14
N LYS A 115 -11.83 -21.62 -4.47
CA LYS A 115 -11.41 -23.03 -4.47
C LYS A 115 -11.74 -23.70 -5.80
N ILE A 116 -12.74 -23.22 -6.55
CA ILE A 116 -13.11 -23.72 -7.87
C ILE A 116 -12.20 -23.04 -8.90
N LYS A 117 -11.39 -23.83 -9.61
CA LYS A 117 -10.36 -23.34 -10.53
C LYS A 117 -10.91 -22.37 -11.59
N GLU A 118 -12.06 -22.66 -12.16
CA GLU A 118 -12.64 -21.83 -13.21
C GLU A 118 -13.17 -20.48 -12.65
N GLU A 119 -13.80 -20.51 -11.48
CA GLU A 119 -14.27 -19.29 -10.81
C GLU A 119 -13.08 -18.42 -10.33
N ARG A 120 -12.00 -19.06 -9.87
CA ARG A 120 -10.76 -18.33 -9.53
C ARG A 120 -10.14 -17.62 -10.74
N LYS A 121 -10.26 -18.17 -11.96
CA LYS A 121 -9.84 -17.48 -13.18
C LYS A 121 -10.65 -16.20 -13.44
N GLU A 122 -11.93 -16.20 -13.07
CA GLU A 122 -12.74 -14.99 -13.16
C GLU A 122 -12.27 -13.95 -12.11
N LEU A 123 -11.91 -14.37 -10.88
CA LEU A 123 -11.29 -13.45 -9.92
C LEU A 123 -10.00 -12.84 -10.48
N TYR A 124 -9.15 -13.59 -11.18
CA TYR A 124 -7.94 -13.03 -11.82
C TYR A 124 -8.26 -11.90 -12.80
N LYS A 125 -9.32 -12.08 -13.63
CA LYS A 125 -9.76 -11.05 -14.58
C LYS A 125 -10.31 -9.80 -13.89
N LEU A 126 -10.98 -9.97 -12.74
CA LEU A 126 -11.45 -8.84 -11.95
C LEU A 126 -10.27 -8.06 -11.35
N VAL A 127 -9.22 -8.75 -10.88
CA VAL A 127 -7.98 -8.09 -10.42
C VAL A 127 -7.32 -7.30 -11.54
N GLU A 128 -7.25 -7.84 -12.78
CA GLU A 128 -6.72 -7.11 -13.94
C GLU A 128 -7.47 -5.80 -14.24
N LYS A 129 -8.79 -5.78 -14.04
CA LYS A 129 -9.58 -4.54 -14.16
C LYS A 129 -9.23 -3.54 -13.06
N ILE A 130 -9.14 -4.00 -11.80
CA ILE A 130 -8.73 -3.16 -10.67
C ILE A 130 -7.32 -2.61 -10.90
N ASP A 131 -6.39 -3.42 -11.39
CA ASP A 131 -5.02 -3.00 -11.74
C ASP A 131 -5.02 -1.82 -12.73
N ALA A 132 -5.91 -1.82 -13.71
CA ALA A 132 -6.03 -0.73 -14.69
C ALA A 132 -6.49 0.57 -14.03
N GLU A 133 -7.49 0.50 -13.14
CA GLU A 133 -8.01 1.67 -12.43
C GLU A 133 -6.99 2.24 -11.44
N VAL A 134 -6.33 1.38 -10.64
CA VAL A 134 -5.25 1.78 -9.73
C VAL A 134 -4.14 2.48 -10.51
N SER A 135 -3.70 1.88 -11.62
CA SER A 135 -2.67 2.44 -12.49
C SER A 135 -3.05 3.82 -13.01
N HIS A 136 -4.31 4.00 -13.45
CA HIS A 136 -4.81 5.27 -13.93
C HIS A 136 -4.79 6.35 -12.83
N VAL A 137 -5.30 6.05 -11.63
CA VAL A 137 -5.35 7.01 -10.52
C VAL A 137 -3.96 7.42 -10.07
N VAL A 138 -3.05 6.45 -9.85
CA VAL A 138 -1.66 6.73 -9.46
C VAL A 138 -0.96 7.57 -10.54
N HIS A 139 -1.14 7.23 -11.82
CA HIS A 139 -0.59 8.01 -12.94
C HIS A 139 -1.01 9.48 -12.87
N GLN A 140 -2.31 9.74 -12.70
CA GLN A 140 -2.84 11.11 -12.65
C GLN A 140 -2.32 11.89 -11.44
N ILE A 141 -2.28 11.28 -10.25
CA ILE A 141 -1.74 11.91 -9.04
C ILE A 141 -0.27 12.30 -9.24
N VAL A 142 0.55 11.39 -9.79
CA VAL A 142 1.98 11.65 -10.02
C VAL A 142 2.18 12.71 -11.11
N LYS A 143 1.35 12.72 -12.16
CA LYS A 143 1.37 13.75 -13.22
C LYS A 143 1.05 15.13 -12.68
N ALA A 144 0.14 15.25 -11.71
CA ALA A 144 -0.17 16.49 -11.00
C ALA A 144 0.96 16.92 -10.01
N GLY A 145 2.12 16.24 -10.03
CA GLY A 145 3.25 16.54 -9.14
C GLY A 145 3.03 16.18 -7.68
N LYS A 146 2.00 15.40 -7.36
CA LYS A 146 1.65 14.97 -6.01
C LYS A 146 2.24 13.59 -5.70
N ILE A 147 2.28 13.27 -4.41
CA ILE A 147 2.78 11.98 -3.90
C ILE A 147 1.57 11.14 -3.47
N PRO A 148 1.29 10.01 -4.14
CA PRO A 148 0.22 9.11 -3.74
C PRO A 148 0.49 8.45 -2.39
N ILE A 149 -0.58 8.36 -1.56
CA ILE A 149 -0.66 7.50 -0.39
C ILE A 149 -1.86 6.58 -0.62
N ILE A 150 -1.59 5.28 -0.75
CA ILE A 150 -2.57 4.27 -1.11
C ILE A 150 -2.82 3.37 0.10
N ILE A 151 -4.08 3.18 0.46
CA ILE A 151 -4.43 2.38 1.63
C ILE A 151 -5.39 1.27 1.25
N GLY A 152 -5.01 0.07 1.61
CA GLY A 152 -5.89 -1.09 1.56
C GLY A 152 -5.77 -1.89 0.27
N GLY A 153 -6.70 -2.86 0.20
CA GLY A 153 -6.68 -3.95 -0.73
C GLY A 153 -5.58 -4.97 -0.42
N GLY A 154 -5.56 -6.01 -1.21
CA GLY A 154 -4.49 -6.99 -1.21
C GLY A 154 -3.23 -6.45 -1.90
N HIS A 155 -2.11 -7.14 -1.74
CA HIS A 155 -0.83 -6.73 -2.32
C HIS A 155 -0.76 -6.88 -3.88
N ASN A 156 -1.82 -7.43 -4.50
CA ASN A 156 -2.00 -7.33 -5.97
C ASN A 156 -1.90 -5.89 -6.46
N ASN A 157 -2.37 -4.93 -5.68
CA ASN A 157 -2.43 -3.51 -6.04
C ASN A 157 -1.04 -2.86 -6.24
N ALA A 158 0.04 -3.49 -5.77
CA ALA A 158 1.41 -3.08 -6.07
C ALA A 158 1.68 -3.00 -7.58
N TYR A 159 1.08 -3.91 -8.39
CA TYR A 159 1.20 -3.84 -9.85
C TYR A 159 0.66 -2.52 -10.41
N GLY A 160 -0.57 -2.15 -10.04
CA GLY A 160 -1.19 -0.90 -10.49
C GLY A 160 -0.42 0.33 -10.03
N ASN A 161 0.07 0.33 -8.79
CA ASN A 161 0.89 1.41 -8.24
C ASN A 161 2.21 1.59 -9.01
N ILE A 162 2.95 0.51 -9.25
CA ILE A 162 4.22 0.50 -9.98
C ILE A 162 4.00 0.95 -11.43
N LYS A 163 3.00 0.39 -12.11
CA LYS A 163 2.64 0.73 -13.50
C LYS A 163 2.24 2.20 -13.62
N GLY A 164 1.37 2.70 -12.73
CA GLY A 164 0.94 4.10 -12.71
C GLY A 164 2.12 5.06 -12.54
N LEU A 165 3.03 4.76 -11.60
CA LEU A 165 4.26 5.54 -11.40
C LEU A 165 5.18 5.47 -12.64
N ALA A 166 5.42 4.28 -13.21
CA ALA A 166 6.28 4.09 -14.37
C ALA A 166 5.77 4.86 -15.60
N LEU A 167 4.46 4.78 -15.86
CA LEU A 167 3.82 5.54 -16.94
C LEU A 167 3.92 7.05 -16.73
N ALA A 168 3.72 7.54 -15.50
CA ALA A 168 3.86 8.96 -15.19
C ALA A 168 5.29 9.49 -15.35
N LYS A 169 6.30 8.65 -15.06
CA LYS A 169 7.72 8.98 -15.20
C LYS A 169 8.29 8.69 -16.60
N GLY A 170 7.55 7.98 -17.46
CA GLY A 170 7.99 7.58 -18.80
C GLY A 170 9.16 6.59 -18.80
N LYS A 171 9.37 5.84 -17.73
CA LYS A 171 10.44 4.85 -17.57
C LYS A 171 10.13 3.83 -16.47
N PRO A 172 10.78 2.63 -16.51
CA PRO A 172 10.67 1.69 -15.40
C PRO A 172 11.15 2.27 -14.08
N VAL A 173 10.50 1.87 -12.99
CA VAL A 173 10.77 2.37 -11.63
C VAL A 173 11.23 1.24 -10.71
N ASN A 174 11.65 1.58 -9.51
CA ASN A 174 12.04 0.61 -8.49
C ASN A 174 10.94 0.45 -7.43
N ALA A 175 11.01 -0.62 -6.64
CA ALA A 175 10.17 -0.81 -5.48
C ALA A 175 10.98 -1.40 -4.32
N ILE A 176 10.63 -0.96 -3.12
CA ILE A 176 11.06 -1.58 -1.86
C ILE A 176 9.85 -2.06 -1.11
N ASN A 177 9.87 -3.31 -0.64
CA ASN A 177 8.75 -3.97 0.00
C ASN A 177 9.13 -4.51 1.37
N PHE A 178 8.44 -4.04 2.40
CA PHE A 178 8.51 -4.57 3.76
C PHE A 178 7.49 -5.69 3.90
N ASP A 179 7.95 -6.95 3.84
CA ASP A 179 7.04 -8.07 3.65
C ASP A 179 7.67 -9.38 4.14
N ALA A 180 6.86 -10.24 4.73
CA ALA A 180 7.22 -11.61 5.06
C ALA A 180 7.25 -12.53 3.82
N HIS A 181 6.64 -12.09 2.72
CA HIS A 181 6.51 -12.81 1.44
C HIS A 181 7.32 -12.13 0.33
N THR A 182 7.39 -12.77 -0.82
CA THR A 182 8.05 -12.18 -1.99
C THR A 182 7.11 -11.41 -2.89
N ASP A 183 5.86 -11.82 -2.92
CA ASP A 183 4.82 -11.45 -3.88
C ASP A 183 5.31 -11.44 -5.34
N PHE A 184 6.27 -12.36 -5.57
CA PHE A 184 6.94 -12.60 -6.84
C PHE A 184 6.68 -14.03 -7.35
N ARG A 185 5.43 -14.53 -7.17
CA ARG A 185 5.00 -15.84 -7.66
C ARG A 185 4.90 -15.86 -9.18
N ILE A 186 4.73 -17.06 -9.73
CA ILE A 186 4.59 -17.29 -11.18
C ILE A 186 3.37 -16.56 -11.77
N LEU A 187 3.38 -16.35 -13.08
CA LEU A 187 2.34 -15.65 -13.85
C LEU A 187 1.16 -16.59 -14.15
N GLU A 188 0.44 -17.01 -13.11
CA GLU A 188 -0.68 -17.97 -13.22
C GLU A 188 -2.08 -17.33 -13.33
N GLY A 189 -2.12 -15.99 -13.37
CA GLY A 189 -3.30 -15.11 -13.26
C GLY A 189 -3.10 -14.13 -12.11
N ARG A 190 -3.73 -12.95 -12.18
CA ARG A 190 -3.47 -11.87 -11.23
C ARG A 190 -4.07 -12.14 -9.86
N HIS A 191 -3.25 -12.07 -8.80
CA HIS A 191 -3.66 -12.22 -7.40
C HIS A 191 -2.67 -11.51 -6.46
N SER A 192 -2.91 -11.51 -5.14
CA SER A 192 -2.10 -10.77 -4.17
C SER A 192 -0.63 -11.20 -4.13
N GLY A 193 -0.32 -12.47 -4.37
CA GLY A 193 1.06 -12.99 -4.29
C GLY A 193 1.92 -12.82 -5.55
N ASN A 194 1.52 -12.01 -6.56
CA ASN A 194 2.30 -11.88 -7.81
C ASN A 194 2.30 -10.48 -8.44
N GLY A 195 1.98 -9.45 -7.67
CA GLY A 195 1.98 -8.07 -8.15
C GLY A 195 3.32 -7.62 -8.73
N PHE A 196 4.40 -7.97 -8.06
CA PHE A 196 5.75 -7.57 -8.48
C PHE A 196 6.29 -8.38 -9.67
N SER A 197 5.97 -9.68 -9.78
CA SER A 197 6.39 -10.48 -10.93
C SER A 197 5.75 -10.00 -12.23
N TYR A 198 4.44 -9.68 -12.21
CA TYR A 198 3.78 -9.07 -13.37
C TYR A 198 4.35 -7.69 -13.70
N ALA A 199 4.56 -6.83 -12.70
CA ALA A 199 5.17 -5.51 -12.93
C ALA A 199 6.58 -5.60 -13.52
N TYR A 200 7.35 -6.63 -13.14
CA TYR A 200 8.68 -6.91 -13.67
C TYR A 200 8.61 -7.41 -15.12
N GLU A 201 7.76 -8.41 -15.40
CA GLU A 201 7.61 -9.00 -16.74
C GLU A 201 7.09 -8.00 -17.77
N ASP A 202 6.13 -7.16 -17.38
CA ASP A 202 5.59 -6.08 -18.23
C ASP A 202 6.55 -4.89 -18.39
N GLY A 203 7.72 -4.92 -17.75
CA GLY A 203 8.78 -3.92 -17.90
C GLY A 203 8.56 -2.62 -17.14
N PHE A 204 7.60 -2.55 -16.20
CA PHE A 204 7.37 -1.38 -15.35
C PHE A 204 8.29 -1.35 -14.13
N LEU A 205 8.69 -2.52 -13.59
CA LEU A 205 9.56 -2.67 -12.44
C LEU A 205 11.00 -2.97 -12.89
N LYS A 206 11.95 -2.07 -12.52
CA LYS A 206 13.38 -2.21 -12.88
C LYS A 206 14.17 -2.96 -11.83
N LYS A 207 14.02 -2.57 -10.57
CA LYS A 207 14.64 -3.22 -9.42
C LYS A 207 13.63 -3.40 -8.29
N TYR A 208 13.72 -4.53 -7.62
CA TYR A 208 12.86 -4.89 -6.51
C TYR A 208 13.70 -5.35 -5.31
N PHE A 209 13.40 -4.83 -4.13
CA PHE A 209 14.02 -5.29 -2.89
C PHE A 209 12.96 -5.72 -1.88
N VAL A 210 13.03 -6.97 -1.40
CA VAL A 210 12.17 -7.50 -0.33
C VAL A 210 12.91 -7.40 0.99
N PHE A 211 12.35 -6.65 1.93
CA PHE A 211 12.93 -6.43 3.25
C PHE A 211 12.12 -7.19 4.31
N GLY A 212 12.69 -8.24 4.87
CA GLY A 212 12.05 -9.02 5.93
C GLY A 212 11.44 -10.34 5.48
N LEU A 213 11.81 -10.83 4.29
CA LEU A 213 11.35 -12.10 3.76
C LEU A 213 11.55 -13.24 4.76
N HIS A 214 10.50 -14.04 5.04
CA HIS A 214 10.64 -15.22 5.88
C HIS A 214 11.10 -16.43 5.06
N GLU A 215 12.16 -17.09 5.53
CA GLU A 215 12.75 -18.26 4.85
C GLU A 215 11.73 -19.38 4.63
N ASN A 216 10.80 -19.56 5.57
CA ASN A 216 9.77 -20.59 5.51
C ASN A 216 8.61 -20.29 4.54
N PHE A 217 8.49 -19.06 4.04
CA PHE A 217 7.40 -18.63 3.17
C PHE A 217 7.80 -18.56 1.70
N VAL A 218 9.04 -18.92 1.37
CA VAL A 218 9.55 -18.91 -0.01
C VAL A 218 9.56 -20.32 -0.58
N SER A 219 8.82 -20.54 -1.67
CA SER A 219 8.89 -21.80 -2.39
C SER A 219 10.25 -21.97 -3.11
N LYS A 220 10.66 -23.23 -3.32
CA LYS A 220 11.91 -23.53 -4.05
C LYS A 220 11.94 -22.91 -5.46
N SER A 221 10.81 -22.89 -6.16
CA SER A 221 10.73 -22.31 -7.51
C SER A 221 10.94 -20.80 -7.47
N VAL A 222 10.24 -20.08 -6.59
CA VAL A 222 10.43 -18.63 -6.42
C VAL A 222 11.88 -18.32 -6.02
N PHE A 223 12.45 -19.06 -5.06
CA PHE A 223 13.82 -18.85 -4.64
C PHE A 223 14.83 -19.02 -5.79
N ASN A 224 14.62 -19.99 -6.69
CA ASN A 224 15.46 -20.16 -7.87
C ASN A 224 15.34 -18.96 -8.83
N THR A 225 14.12 -18.48 -9.08
CA THR A 225 13.88 -17.26 -9.88
C THR A 225 14.61 -16.05 -9.29
N LEU A 226 14.52 -15.85 -7.97
CA LEU A 226 15.23 -14.74 -7.30
C LEU A 226 16.75 -14.84 -7.48
N LYS A 227 17.32 -16.06 -7.44
CA LYS A 227 18.75 -16.28 -7.68
C LYS A 227 19.19 -15.96 -9.12
N GLU A 228 18.34 -16.22 -10.10
CA GLU A 228 18.62 -15.88 -11.50
C GLU A 228 18.55 -14.36 -11.74
N LEU A 229 17.73 -13.65 -10.96
CA LEU A 229 17.49 -12.22 -11.08
C LEU A 229 18.30 -11.33 -10.10
N THR A 230 19.42 -11.80 -9.56
CA THR A 230 20.18 -11.12 -8.48
C THR A 230 20.63 -9.69 -8.80
N SER A 231 20.77 -9.33 -10.07
CA SER A 231 21.09 -7.95 -10.47
C SER A 231 19.89 -7.01 -10.38
N ARG A 232 18.65 -7.54 -10.35
CA ARG A 232 17.40 -6.78 -10.40
C ARG A 232 16.49 -7.03 -9.22
N VAL A 233 16.56 -8.19 -8.58
CA VAL A 233 15.78 -8.55 -7.41
C VAL A 233 16.73 -8.94 -6.28
N LYS A 234 16.58 -8.31 -5.14
CA LYS A 234 17.32 -8.60 -3.91
C LYS A 234 16.37 -8.75 -2.74
N PHE A 235 16.86 -9.39 -1.70
CA PHE A 235 16.12 -9.52 -0.45
C PHE A 235 17.08 -9.63 0.74
N VAL A 236 16.55 -9.37 1.92
CA VAL A 236 17.12 -9.74 3.22
C VAL A 236 16.06 -10.49 4.00
N THR A 237 16.45 -11.59 4.66
CA THR A 237 15.48 -12.37 5.42
C THR A 237 15.32 -11.84 6.84
N TYR A 238 14.12 -12.02 7.39
CA TYR A 238 13.84 -11.75 8.79
C TYR A 238 14.78 -12.55 9.69
N GLU A 239 15.02 -13.82 9.33
CA GLU A 239 15.87 -14.73 10.10
C GLU A 239 17.33 -14.28 10.13
N GLU A 240 17.88 -13.72 9.04
CA GLU A 240 19.24 -13.17 9.04
C GLU A 240 19.41 -12.02 10.04
N ILE A 241 18.35 -11.19 10.20
CA ILE A 241 18.40 -10.02 11.08
C ILE A 241 18.03 -10.37 12.53
N GLU A 242 16.88 -11.03 12.74
CA GLU A 242 16.30 -11.17 14.09
C GLU A 242 16.63 -12.50 14.78
N VAL A 243 16.75 -13.58 14.02
CA VAL A 243 16.94 -14.92 14.59
C VAL A 243 18.42 -15.28 14.65
N LYS A 244 19.09 -15.25 13.49
CA LYS A 244 20.53 -15.60 13.37
C LYS A 244 21.42 -14.45 13.80
N ARG A 245 20.95 -13.20 13.68
CA ARG A 245 21.72 -11.96 13.99
C ARG A 245 23.02 -11.85 13.19
N GLU A 246 22.99 -12.34 11.97
CA GLU A 246 24.10 -12.29 11.01
C GLU A 246 24.18 -10.93 10.32
N LYS A 247 23.03 -10.23 10.24
CA LYS A 247 22.87 -8.90 9.63
C LYS A 247 22.27 -7.91 10.61
N ASN A 248 22.60 -6.63 10.42
CA ASN A 248 22.07 -5.53 11.22
C ASN A 248 20.97 -4.81 10.45
N PHE A 249 19.86 -4.51 11.11
CA PHE A 249 18.69 -3.86 10.52
C PHE A 249 19.04 -2.53 9.83
N GLU A 250 19.81 -1.66 10.49
CA GLU A 250 20.18 -0.33 9.95
C GLU A 250 21.09 -0.47 8.71
N THR A 251 22.07 -1.36 8.77
CA THR A 251 22.95 -1.64 7.63
C THR A 251 22.17 -2.19 6.43
N GLU A 252 21.17 -3.03 6.67
CA GLU A 252 20.35 -3.56 5.59
C GLU A 252 19.39 -2.49 5.01
N LEU A 253 18.94 -1.51 5.79
CA LEU A 253 18.23 -0.35 5.24
C LEU A 253 19.13 0.45 4.28
N GLU A 254 20.40 0.67 4.65
CA GLU A 254 21.38 1.34 3.79
C GLU A 254 21.63 0.55 2.50
N ASN A 255 21.87 -0.76 2.60
CA ASN A 255 22.09 -1.65 1.44
C ASN A 255 20.89 -1.65 0.49
N ALA A 256 19.68 -1.72 1.02
CA ALA A 256 18.46 -1.68 0.24
C ALA A 256 18.28 -0.33 -0.47
N LEU A 257 18.53 0.78 0.22
CA LEU A 257 18.45 2.12 -0.38
C LEU A 257 19.49 2.28 -1.49
N GLU A 258 20.74 1.89 -1.27
CA GLU A 258 21.79 1.92 -2.30
C GLU A 258 21.39 1.15 -3.56
N PHE A 259 20.67 0.05 -3.40
CA PHE A 259 20.22 -0.77 -4.52
C PHE A 259 19.14 -0.09 -5.37
N ILE A 260 18.19 0.64 -4.74
CA ILE A 260 17.01 1.19 -5.44
C ILE A 260 17.05 2.68 -5.73
N LYS A 261 17.89 3.47 -5.03
CA LYS A 261 17.81 4.95 -4.99
C LYS A 261 18.00 5.68 -6.31
N ASN A 262 18.59 5.03 -7.34
CA ASN A 262 18.97 5.71 -8.59
C ASN A 262 17.78 5.95 -9.55
N GLU A 263 16.59 5.44 -9.23
CA GLU A 263 15.35 5.66 -9.97
C GLU A 263 14.24 6.09 -9.00
N PRO A 264 13.12 6.68 -9.48
CA PRO A 264 11.92 6.79 -8.69
C PRO A 264 11.52 5.41 -8.13
N PHE A 265 11.12 5.37 -6.88
CA PHE A 265 10.71 4.10 -6.28
C PHE A 265 9.46 4.22 -5.43
N GLY A 266 8.68 3.14 -5.40
CA GLY A 266 7.55 2.95 -4.49
C GLY A 266 8.00 2.35 -3.18
N ILE A 267 7.34 2.76 -2.09
CA ILE A 267 7.44 2.14 -0.77
C ILE A 267 6.18 1.32 -0.56
N GLU A 268 6.36 0.02 -0.49
CA GLU A 268 5.33 -0.96 -0.19
C GLU A 268 5.50 -1.44 1.25
N LEU A 269 4.41 -1.57 1.98
CA LEU A 269 4.39 -2.10 3.32
C LEU A 269 3.22 -3.05 3.47
N ASP A 270 3.56 -4.33 3.60
CA ASP A 270 2.61 -5.38 3.95
C ASP A 270 2.44 -5.45 5.46
N LEU A 271 1.21 -5.33 5.93
CA LEU A 271 0.92 -5.40 7.36
C LEU A 271 1.04 -6.81 7.94
N ASP A 272 1.08 -7.85 7.10
CA ASP A 272 1.30 -9.24 7.55
C ASP A 272 2.75 -9.52 7.97
N ALA A 273 3.69 -8.65 7.59
CA ALA A 273 5.07 -8.69 8.10
C ALA A 273 5.22 -8.27 9.57
N ILE A 274 4.14 -7.73 10.17
CA ILE A 274 4.12 -7.24 11.55
C ILE A 274 3.32 -8.22 12.41
N PRO A 275 3.88 -8.73 13.53
CA PRO A 275 3.20 -9.69 14.38
C PRO A 275 1.85 -9.21 14.90
N ASN A 276 0.88 -10.12 14.91
CA ASN A 276 -0.46 -9.92 15.47
C ASN A 276 -1.29 -8.80 14.81
N ILE A 277 -0.91 -8.33 13.63
CA ILE A 277 -1.79 -7.45 12.86
C ILE A 277 -2.78 -8.32 12.08
N PRO A 278 -4.09 -8.06 12.22
CA PRO A 278 -5.11 -8.79 11.47
C PRO A 278 -4.86 -8.69 9.97
N SER A 279 -4.63 -9.83 9.33
CA SER A 279 -4.38 -9.98 7.90
C SER A 279 -4.72 -11.40 7.46
N SER A 280 -4.74 -11.64 6.15
CA SER A 280 -4.96 -12.99 5.61
C SER A 280 -3.89 -13.98 6.09
N ALA A 281 -2.63 -13.58 6.10
CA ALA A 281 -1.46 -14.37 6.50
C ALA A 281 -0.87 -13.94 7.86
N MET A 282 -1.73 -13.54 8.80
CA MET A 282 -1.30 -13.08 10.12
C MET A 282 -0.27 -14.00 10.76
N THR A 283 0.85 -13.43 11.22
CA THR A 283 1.96 -14.13 11.86
C THR A 283 2.14 -13.73 13.33
N LEU A 284 2.80 -14.58 14.10
CA LEU A 284 3.30 -14.28 15.46
C LEU A 284 4.76 -13.82 15.46
N SER A 285 5.46 -13.98 14.34
CA SER A 285 6.87 -13.65 14.20
C SER A 285 7.06 -12.72 13.02
N GLY A 286 7.73 -11.59 13.24
CA GLY A 286 7.96 -10.56 12.25
C GLY A 286 8.62 -9.33 12.89
N PHE A 287 8.89 -8.32 12.11
CA PHE A 287 9.45 -7.07 12.63
C PHE A 287 8.44 -6.30 13.48
N SER A 288 8.94 -5.64 14.52
CA SER A 288 8.09 -4.82 15.38
C SER A 288 7.47 -3.62 14.63
N VAL A 289 6.37 -3.10 15.17
CA VAL A 289 5.74 -1.87 14.69
C VAL A 289 6.76 -0.72 14.59
N ASP A 290 7.67 -0.60 15.57
CA ASP A 290 8.68 0.48 15.58
C ASP A 290 9.66 0.33 14.42
N LYS A 291 10.07 -0.89 14.07
CA LYS A 291 10.92 -1.16 12.90
C LYS A 291 10.20 -0.85 11.58
N ALA A 292 8.93 -1.23 11.45
CA ALA A 292 8.12 -0.90 10.28
C ALA A 292 7.95 0.63 10.12
N ARG A 293 7.70 1.36 11.21
CA ARG A 293 7.62 2.82 11.21
C ARG A 293 8.96 3.47 10.88
N HIS A 294 10.07 2.92 11.41
CA HIS A 294 11.42 3.38 11.08
C HIS A 294 11.76 3.17 9.60
N TYR A 295 11.42 1.99 9.05
CA TYR A 295 11.53 1.70 7.62
C TYR A 295 10.83 2.76 6.75
N LEU A 296 9.56 3.07 7.05
CA LEU A 296 8.81 4.09 6.31
C LEU A 296 9.46 5.47 6.38
N TYR A 297 9.90 5.86 7.58
CA TYR A 297 10.55 7.15 7.77
C TYR A 297 11.90 7.20 7.06
N TYR A 298 12.69 6.13 7.10
CA TYR A 298 14.00 6.03 6.48
C TYR A 298 13.91 6.19 4.95
N PHE A 299 13.11 5.35 4.28
CA PHE A 299 12.95 5.44 2.83
C PHE A 299 12.16 6.67 2.40
N GLY A 300 11.20 7.10 3.19
CA GLY A 300 10.40 8.30 2.95
C GLY A 300 11.24 9.57 2.81
N LYS A 301 12.38 9.70 3.49
CA LYS A 301 13.29 10.86 3.37
C LYS A 301 13.92 11.01 1.99
N HIS A 302 14.05 9.91 1.25
CA HIS A 302 14.75 9.97 -0.03
C HIS A 302 13.91 10.70 -1.09
N GLN A 303 14.54 11.58 -1.87
CA GLN A 303 13.85 12.40 -2.88
C GLN A 303 13.10 11.55 -3.93
N ASN A 304 13.65 10.39 -4.29
CA ASN A 304 13.08 9.46 -5.29
C ASN A 304 11.96 8.55 -4.74
N ALA A 305 11.67 8.56 -3.42
CA ALA A 305 10.49 7.87 -2.88
C ALA A 305 9.23 8.58 -3.41
N SER A 306 8.44 7.90 -4.21
CA SER A 306 7.44 8.49 -5.08
C SER A 306 6.00 8.16 -4.74
N TYR A 307 5.75 7.11 -3.97
CA TYR A 307 4.46 6.79 -3.35
C TYR A 307 4.65 5.93 -2.09
N LEU A 308 3.60 5.85 -1.29
CA LEU A 308 3.44 4.89 -0.20
C LEU A 308 2.21 4.03 -0.45
N HIS A 309 2.34 2.71 -0.33
CA HIS A 309 1.23 1.77 -0.27
C HIS A 309 1.29 0.97 1.02
N ILE A 310 0.17 0.89 1.75
CA ILE A 310 0.00 0.05 2.94
C ILE A 310 -1.14 -0.92 2.65
N CYS A 311 -0.87 -2.22 2.64
CA CYS A 311 -1.78 -3.27 2.19
C CYS A 311 -1.93 -4.43 3.18
N GLU A 312 -2.73 -5.42 2.81
CA GLU A 312 -3.02 -6.71 3.50
C GLU A 312 -3.61 -6.57 4.91
N GLY A 313 -3.69 -5.38 5.48
CA GLY A 313 -4.40 -5.17 6.74
C GLY A 313 -5.89 -5.51 6.60
N ALA A 314 -6.40 -6.35 7.49
CA ALA A 314 -7.78 -6.82 7.48
C ALA A 314 -8.46 -6.61 8.85
N PRO A 315 -8.81 -5.36 9.20
CA PRO A 315 -9.44 -5.05 10.50
C PRO A 315 -10.68 -5.88 10.81
N GLU A 316 -11.41 -6.32 9.79
CA GLU A 316 -12.59 -7.18 9.92
C GLU A 316 -12.26 -8.56 10.53
N LEU A 317 -11.02 -9.04 10.36
CA LEU A 317 -10.58 -10.31 10.95
C LEU A 317 -10.20 -10.20 12.43
N ASP A 318 -10.27 -9.01 13.01
CA ASP A 318 -10.03 -8.81 14.44
C ASP A 318 -11.32 -9.10 15.24
N ASP A 319 -11.41 -10.30 15.82
CA ASP A 319 -12.50 -10.71 16.71
C ASP A 319 -12.52 -9.93 18.03
N SER A 320 -11.48 -9.15 18.33
CA SER A 320 -11.42 -8.34 19.53
C SER A 320 -12.24 -7.05 19.37
N LYS A 321 -12.68 -6.48 20.50
CA LYS A 321 -13.31 -5.14 20.52
C LYS A 321 -12.33 -4.00 20.11
N ASN A 322 -11.10 -4.36 19.72
CA ASN A 322 -9.99 -3.46 19.41
C ASN A 322 -9.71 -3.33 17.91
N ASN A 323 -10.66 -3.68 17.04
CA ASN A 323 -10.51 -3.62 15.57
C ASN A 323 -10.04 -2.25 15.03
N HIS A 324 -10.15 -1.18 15.84
CA HIS A 324 -9.64 0.14 15.51
C HIS A 324 -8.11 0.29 15.65
N LEU A 325 -7.39 -0.68 16.26
CA LEU A 325 -5.93 -0.58 16.43
C LEU A 325 -5.18 -0.65 15.11
N THR A 326 -5.62 -1.48 14.18
CA THR A 326 -5.05 -1.54 12.82
C THR A 326 -5.17 -0.18 12.12
N GLY A 327 -6.34 0.46 12.21
CA GLY A 327 -6.54 1.81 11.66
C GLY A 327 -5.63 2.86 12.31
N LYS A 328 -5.41 2.80 13.63
CA LYS A 328 -4.48 3.70 14.34
C LYS A 328 -3.03 3.49 13.90
N LEU A 329 -2.64 2.24 13.67
CA LEU A 329 -1.31 1.91 13.18
C LEU A 329 -1.10 2.51 11.78
N ILE A 330 -2.03 2.25 10.86
CA ILE A 330 -1.98 2.81 9.49
C ILE A 330 -1.93 4.34 9.53
N ALA A 331 -2.75 5.00 10.36
CA ALA A 331 -2.74 6.46 10.52
C ALA A 331 -1.37 6.98 11.01
N SER A 332 -0.70 6.25 11.92
CA SER A 332 0.64 6.59 12.38
C SER A 332 1.67 6.44 11.26
N MET A 333 1.60 5.37 10.48
CA MET A 333 2.48 5.11 9.34
C MET A 333 2.32 6.15 8.22
N ILE A 334 1.09 6.56 7.90
CA ILE A 334 0.80 7.67 6.96
C ILE A 334 1.53 8.93 7.43
N THR A 335 1.37 9.29 8.71
CA THR A 335 1.99 10.52 9.23
C THR A 335 3.51 10.42 9.33
N ASP A 336 4.08 9.25 9.58
CA ASP A 336 5.54 9.06 9.58
C ASP A 336 6.13 9.28 8.17
N PHE A 337 5.46 8.76 7.13
CA PHE A 337 5.84 9.02 5.75
C PHE A 337 5.70 10.51 5.38
N MET A 338 4.58 11.15 5.76
CA MET A 338 4.38 12.59 5.51
C MET A 338 5.46 13.44 6.19
N LYS A 339 5.84 13.12 7.43
CA LYS A 339 6.91 13.81 8.18
C LYS A 339 8.29 13.60 7.56
N ALA A 340 8.55 12.40 7.02
CA ALA A 340 9.81 12.10 6.36
C ALA A 340 10.02 12.92 5.09
N LYS A 341 8.92 13.32 4.44
CA LYS A 341 8.89 14.13 3.21
C LYS A 341 8.73 15.64 3.44
N ALA A 342 8.58 16.07 4.71
CA ALA A 342 8.34 17.48 5.06
C ALA A 342 9.57 18.38 4.79
#